data_84e6700da1d39b1644d39162def7dde8
#
_entry.id   84e6700da1d39b1644d39162def7dde8
#
_cell.length_a   1.000
_cell.length_b   1.000
_cell.length_c   1.000
_cell.angle_alpha   90.00
_cell.angle_beta   90.00
_cell.angle_gamma   90.00
#
_symmetry.space_group_name_H-M   'P 1'
#
loop_
_entity.id
_entity.type
_entity.pdbx_description
1 polymer ?
#
loop_
_entity_poly.entity_id
_entity_poly.type
_entity_poly.pdbx_seq_one_letter_code
_entity_poly.pdbx_strand_id
1 'polypeptide(L)'
;MAGAHGGAGTSTLAALLPAAWDMGAVAAMPDADRCPVQAKGRPVLLAVRNTAAAARCATAAIAVLRQGGEGVAGLAIVSDGGPEPRDATARFALLEWQVGGVVRVPYVRALRLVEDPAEVALPAKAQQALEELRRLVTADGRGWRR
;
A
#
# COMPACT_ATOMS: atom_id res chain seq x y z
N MET A 1 -0.81 4.43 6.22
CA MET A 1 -1.12 3.25 5.39
C MET A 1 -2.58 3.29 5.00
N ALA A 2 -2.88 3.27 3.73
CA ALA A 2 -4.24 3.16 3.20
C ALA A 2 -4.35 1.91 2.32
N GLY A 3 -5.53 1.36 2.16
CA GLY A 3 -5.79 0.24 1.26
C GLY A 3 -6.50 0.70 -0.01
N ALA A 4 -6.14 0.13 -1.15
CA ALA A 4 -6.83 0.38 -2.41
C ALA A 4 -8.24 -0.25 -2.42
N HIS A 5 -8.44 -1.28 -1.62
CA HIS A 5 -9.69 -2.03 -1.47
C HIS A 5 -9.74 -2.74 -0.11
N GLY A 6 -10.90 -3.27 0.27
CA GLY A 6 -11.02 -4.15 1.43
C GLY A 6 -10.20 -5.43 1.26
N GLY A 7 -9.51 -5.87 2.32
CA GLY A 7 -8.65 -7.06 2.26
C GLY A 7 -7.30 -6.87 1.57
N ALA A 8 -6.85 -5.64 1.36
CA ALA A 8 -5.56 -5.33 0.74
C ALA A 8 -4.34 -5.67 1.63
N GLY A 9 -4.54 -5.98 2.89
CA GLY A 9 -3.46 -6.21 3.86
C GLY A 9 -3.03 -4.95 4.60
N THR A 10 -3.81 -3.90 4.54
CA THR A 10 -3.54 -2.58 5.14
C THR A 10 -3.26 -2.66 6.63
N SER A 11 -4.15 -3.30 7.38
CA SER A 11 -4.01 -3.44 8.85
C SER A 11 -2.79 -4.25 9.24
N THR A 12 -2.51 -5.33 8.50
CA THR A 12 -1.33 -6.16 8.72
C THR A 12 -0.04 -5.36 8.50
N LEU A 13 0.05 -4.64 7.38
CA LEU A 13 1.23 -3.81 7.09
C LEU A 13 1.37 -2.64 8.06
N ALA A 14 0.27 -2.02 8.47
CA ALA A 14 0.29 -0.96 9.47
C ALA A 14 0.82 -1.46 10.82
N ALA A 15 0.46 -2.68 11.21
CA ALA A 15 0.97 -3.31 12.43
C ALA A 15 2.45 -3.66 12.36
N LEU A 16 2.96 -3.98 11.17
CA LEU A 16 4.37 -4.33 10.95
C LEU A 16 5.29 -3.13 10.72
N LEU A 17 4.73 -1.96 10.40
CA LEU A 17 5.50 -0.75 10.15
C LEU A 17 5.43 0.18 11.38
N PRO A 18 6.58 0.59 11.95
CA PRO A 18 6.59 1.48 13.12
C PRO A 18 5.90 2.82 12.82
N ALA A 19 5.07 3.26 13.76
CA ALA A 19 4.34 4.54 13.69
C ALA A 19 3.41 4.70 12.47
N ALA A 20 3.05 3.61 11.80
CA ALA A 20 2.08 3.63 10.72
C ALA A 20 0.65 3.71 11.27
N TRP A 21 -0.19 4.51 10.62
CA TRP A 21 -1.61 4.58 10.91
C TRP A 21 -2.39 3.81 9.85
N ASP A 22 -3.32 2.99 10.29
CA ASP A 22 -4.28 2.33 9.40
C ASP A 22 -5.41 3.31 9.09
N MET A 23 -5.48 3.76 7.84
CA MET A 23 -6.49 4.72 7.35
C MET A 23 -7.68 4.04 6.66
N GLY A 24 -7.71 2.70 6.64
CA GLY A 24 -8.75 1.94 5.97
C GLY A 24 -8.63 1.95 4.44
N ALA A 25 -9.68 1.49 3.77
CA ALA A 25 -9.73 1.38 2.31
C ALA A 25 -10.28 2.65 1.65
N VAL A 26 -9.57 3.15 0.64
CA VAL A 26 -9.97 4.33 -0.14
C VAL A 26 -11.26 4.07 -0.92
N ALA A 27 -11.41 2.86 -1.48
CA ALA A 27 -12.56 2.50 -2.31
C ALA A 27 -13.89 2.31 -1.56
N ALA A 28 -13.87 2.28 -0.22
CA ALA A 28 -15.06 2.02 0.59
C ALA A 28 -15.94 3.26 0.84
N MET A 29 -15.60 4.42 0.28
CA MET A 29 -16.31 5.67 0.55
C MET A 29 -17.19 6.10 -0.62
N PRO A 30 -18.51 6.27 -0.39
CA PRO A 30 -19.46 6.58 -1.45
C PRO A 30 -19.45 8.03 -1.93
N ASP A 31 -18.78 8.94 -1.23
CA ASP A 31 -18.77 10.37 -1.59
C ASP A 31 -17.46 10.76 -2.30
N ALA A 32 -17.56 10.91 -3.62
CA ALA A 32 -16.46 11.34 -4.48
C ALA A 32 -15.95 12.77 -4.20
N ASP A 33 -16.66 13.56 -3.39
CA ASP A 33 -16.33 14.96 -3.16
C ASP A 33 -15.31 15.19 -2.02
N ARG A 34 -14.96 14.16 -1.27
CA ARG A 34 -13.95 14.25 -0.21
C ARG A 34 -12.97 13.09 -0.28
N CYS A 35 -11.69 13.40 -0.35
CA CYS A 35 -10.68 12.39 -0.16
C CYS A 35 -10.84 11.78 1.25
N PRO A 36 -11.06 10.45 1.35
CA PRO A 36 -11.30 9.79 2.64
C PRO A 36 -10.03 9.76 3.51
N VAL A 37 -8.88 9.97 2.90
CA VAL A 37 -7.58 9.95 3.57
C VAL A 37 -7.08 11.38 3.74
N GLN A 38 -6.92 11.80 4.98
CA GLN A 38 -6.28 13.06 5.33
C GLN A 38 -4.96 12.74 6.02
N ALA A 39 -3.88 12.70 5.23
CA ALA A 39 -2.56 12.35 5.73
C ALA A 39 -1.90 13.45 6.55
N LYS A 40 -2.42 14.67 6.51
CA LYS A 40 -1.90 15.83 7.28
C LYS A 40 -0.40 16.06 7.07
N GLY A 41 0.05 15.95 5.83
CA GLY A 41 1.46 16.09 5.46
C GLY A 41 2.32 14.85 5.71
N ARG A 42 1.74 13.73 6.13
CA ARG A 42 2.44 12.45 6.27
C ARG A 42 2.50 11.72 4.94
N PRO A 43 3.58 10.97 4.66
CA PRO A 43 3.66 10.13 3.47
C PRO A 43 2.58 9.05 3.48
N VAL A 44 1.91 8.83 2.35
CA VAL A 44 0.89 7.80 2.18
C VAL A 44 1.52 6.58 1.52
N LEU A 45 1.39 5.42 2.16
CA LEU A 45 1.62 4.13 1.55
C LEU A 45 0.28 3.49 1.18
N LEU A 46 0.13 3.04 -0.03
CA LEU A 46 -1.08 2.39 -0.53
C LEU A 46 -0.85 0.89 -0.67
N ALA A 47 -1.66 0.08 0.01
CA ALA A 47 -1.63 -1.38 -0.11
C ALA A 47 -2.64 -1.87 -1.15
N VAL A 48 -2.25 -2.87 -1.93
CA VAL A 48 -3.08 -3.50 -2.95
C VAL A 48 -2.71 -4.97 -3.09
N ARG A 49 -3.69 -5.84 -3.36
CA ARG A 49 -3.41 -7.23 -3.71
C ARG A 49 -2.87 -7.34 -5.14
N ASN A 50 -2.15 -8.42 -5.42
CA ASN A 50 -1.54 -8.71 -6.74
C ASN A 50 -2.52 -9.32 -7.75
N THR A 51 -3.78 -8.93 -7.73
CA THR A 51 -4.82 -9.42 -8.65
C THR A 51 -5.20 -8.36 -9.68
N ALA A 52 -5.78 -8.78 -10.81
CA ALA A 52 -6.21 -7.86 -11.85
C ALA A 52 -7.30 -6.88 -11.35
N ALA A 53 -8.26 -7.37 -10.58
CA ALA A 53 -9.29 -6.52 -9.98
C ALA A 53 -8.70 -5.51 -8.99
N ALA A 54 -7.75 -5.94 -8.15
CA ALA A 54 -7.08 -5.09 -7.19
C ALA A 54 -6.24 -4.00 -7.87
N ALA A 55 -5.59 -4.30 -9.00
CA ALA A 55 -4.84 -3.32 -9.76
C ALA A 55 -5.73 -2.18 -10.30
N ARG A 56 -6.98 -2.48 -10.67
CA ARG A 56 -7.98 -1.45 -11.01
C ARG A 56 -8.31 -0.58 -9.80
N CYS A 57 -8.49 -1.18 -8.64
CA CYS A 57 -8.74 -0.46 -7.40
C CYS A 57 -7.57 0.48 -7.05
N ALA A 58 -6.33 0.04 -7.26
CA ALA A 58 -5.13 0.86 -7.05
C ALA A 58 -5.13 2.09 -7.96
N THR A 59 -5.47 1.92 -9.24
CA THR A 59 -5.57 3.03 -10.19
C THR A 59 -6.59 4.08 -9.72
N ALA A 60 -7.78 3.63 -9.33
CA ALA A 60 -8.84 4.52 -8.83
C ALA A 60 -8.44 5.20 -7.51
N ALA A 61 -7.84 4.45 -6.58
CA ALA A 61 -7.40 4.97 -5.29
C ALA A 61 -6.32 6.05 -5.42
N ILE A 62 -5.34 5.85 -6.30
CA ILE A 62 -4.29 6.86 -6.58
C ILE A 62 -4.91 8.13 -7.15
N ALA A 63 -5.86 8.01 -8.07
CA ALA A 63 -6.55 9.16 -8.64
C ALA A 63 -7.31 9.96 -7.56
N VAL A 64 -8.04 9.29 -6.68
CA VAL A 64 -8.77 9.91 -5.56
C VAL A 64 -7.82 10.61 -4.59
N LEU A 65 -6.73 9.97 -4.21
CA LEU A 65 -5.73 10.55 -3.31
C LEU A 65 -5.10 11.81 -3.93
N ARG A 66 -4.73 11.75 -5.19
CA ARG A 66 -4.13 12.91 -5.90
C ARG A 66 -5.11 14.06 -6.04
N GLN A 67 -6.38 13.80 -6.32
CA GLN A 67 -7.43 14.82 -6.35
C GLN A 67 -7.61 15.48 -4.99
N GLY A 68 -7.44 14.74 -3.90
CA GLY A 68 -7.45 15.25 -2.53
C GLY A 68 -6.16 15.96 -2.10
N GLY A 69 -5.19 16.10 -2.99
CA GLY A 69 -3.90 16.73 -2.69
C GLY A 69 -2.91 15.82 -1.96
N GLU A 70 -3.19 14.52 -1.86
CA GLU A 70 -2.33 13.54 -1.21
C GLU A 70 -1.43 12.83 -2.23
N GLY A 71 -0.12 12.87 -2.02
CA GLY A 71 0.83 12.08 -2.78
C GLY A 71 0.94 10.66 -2.24
N VAL A 72 1.21 9.70 -3.10
CA VAL A 72 1.48 8.31 -2.72
C VAL A 72 2.98 8.06 -2.72
N ALA A 73 3.56 7.94 -1.54
CA ALA A 73 4.99 7.71 -1.36
C ALA A 73 5.41 6.31 -1.82
N GLY A 74 4.52 5.33 -1.67
CA GLY A 74 4.79 3.98 -2.10
C GLY A 74 3.54 3.15 -2.32
N LEU A 75 3.61 2.26 -3.30
CA LEU A 75 2.62 1.23 -3.59
C LEU A 75 3.14 -0.12 -3.09
N ALA A 76 2.48 -0.69 -2.08
CA ALA A 76 2.78 -2.02 -1.58
C ALA A 76 1.88 -3.05 -2.26
N ILE A 77 2.44 -3.83 -3.17
CA ILE A 77 1.73 -4.92 -3.85
C ILE A 77 1.88 -6.17 -3.00
N VAL A 78 0.80 -6.58 -2.36
CA VAL A 78 0.78 -7.69 -1.41
C VAL A 78 0.37 -8.98 -2.13
N SER A 79 1.25 -9.97 -2.13
CA SER A 79 0.97 -11.27 -2.71
C SER A 79 -0.11 -12.00 -1.92
N ASP A 80 -1.03 -12.65 -2.63
CA ASP A 80 -2.04 -13.55 -2.06
C ASP A 80 -1.59 -15.02 -2.00
N GLY A 81 -0.34 -15.29 -2.40
CA GLY A 81 0.25 -16.62 -2.48
C GLY A 81 0.17 -17.24 -3.88
N GLY A 82 -0.60 -16.65 -4.78
CA GLY A 82 -0.67 -17.04 -6.19
C GLY A 82 0.26 -16.22 -7.08
N PRO A 83 0.45 -16.65 -8.35
CA PRO A 83 1.22 -15.88 -9.32
C PRO A 83 0.50 -14.57 -9.67
N GLU A 84 1.27 -13.53 -9.89
CA GLU A 84 0.73 -12.23 -10.33
C GLU A 84 0.26 -12.35 -11.78
N PRO A 85 -1.03 -12.04 -12.08
CA PRO A 85 -1.53 -12.04 -13.46
C PRO A 85 -0.80 -11.01 -14.33
N ARG A 86 -0.60 -11.33 -15.61
CA ARG A 86 0.06 -10.42 -16.55
C ARG A 86 -0.63 -9.05 -16.66
N ASP A 87 -1.95 -9.04 -16.64
CA ASP A 87 -2.73 -7.80 -16.70
C ASP A 87 -2.53 -6.95 -15.45
N ALA A 88 -2.39 -7.56 -14.28
CA ALA A 88 -2.06 -6.86 -13.05
C ALA A 88 -0.65 -6.26 -13.12
N THR A 89 0.33 -7.05 -13.53
CA THR A 89 1.72 -6.59 -13.71
C THR A 89 1.80 -5.39 -14.64
N ALA A 90 1.11 -5.45 -15.78
CA ALA A 90 1.08 -4.35 -16.76
C ALA A 90 0.46 -3.07 -16.15
N ARG A 91 -0.63 -3.19 -15.39
CA ARG A 91 -1.26 -2.05 -14.71
C ARG A 91 -0.37 -1.46 -13.63
N PHE A 92 0.27 -2.28 -12.82
CA PHE A 92 1.20 -1.81 -11.79
C PHE A 92 2.41 -1.07 -12.40
N ALA A 93 2.92 -1.53 -13.54
CA ALA A 93 3.98 -0.85 -14.27
C ALA A 93 3.55 0.57 -14.71
N LEU A 94 2.30 0.75 -15.11
CA LEU A 94 1.76 2.07 -15.47
C LEU A 94 1.62 2.99 -14.24
N LEU A 95 1.49 2.44 -13.05
CA LEU A 95 1.36 3.22 -11.81
C LEU A 95 2.71 3.66 -11.23
N GLU A 96 3.82 3.07 -11.64
CA GLU A 96 5.16 3.41 -11.12
C GLU A 96 5.48 4.91 -11.24
N TRP A 97 5.02 5.55 -12.31
CA TRP A 97 5.22 6.99 -12.53
C TRP A 97 4.34 7.90 -11.69
N GLN A 98 3.36 7.34 -11.00
CA GLN A 98 2.37 8.08 -10.23
C GLN A 98 2.61 7.99 -8.72
N VAL A 99 3.57 7.18 -8.30
CA VAL A 99 3.92 6.93 -6.90
C VAL A 99 5.42 7.11 -6.69
N GLY A 100 5.84 7.26 -5.45
CA GLY A 100 7.26 7.41 -5.12
C GLY A 100 8.09 6.13 -5.31
N GLY A 101 7.45 4.98 -5.26
CA GLY A 101 8.08 3.68 -5.51
C GLY A 101 7.10 2.54 -5.41
N VAL A 102 7.47 1.38 -5.91
CA VAL A 102 6.66 0.16 -5.87
C VAL A 102 7.44 -0.94 -5.16
N VAL A 103 6.81 -1.57 -4.19
CA VAL A 103 7.40 -2.68 -3.42
C VAL A 103 6.46 -3.87 -3.45
N ARG A 104 6.97 -5.04 -3.84
CA ARG A 104 6.23 -6.29 -3.76
C ARG A 104 6.47 -6.97 -2.42
N VAL A 105 5.40 -7.15 -1.66
CA VAL A 105 5.43 -7.80 -0.35
C VAL A 105 5.08 -9.27 -0.54
N PRO A 106 5.99 -10.21 -0.20
CA PRO A 106 5.75 -11.62 -0.38
C PRO A 106 4.63 -12.13 0.52
N TYR A 107 3.99 -13.22 0.10
CA TYR A 107 3.01 -13.93 0.92
C TYR A 107 3.71 -14.62 2.10
N VAL A 108 3.22 -14.37 3.29
CA VAL A 108 3.69 -15.00 4.54
C VAL A 108 2.52 -15.74 5.19
N ARG A 109 2.50 -17.07 5.02
CA ARG A 109 1.41 -17.89 5.52
C ARG A 109 1.18 -17.75 7.02
N ALA A 110 2.25 -17.63 7.79
CA ALA A 110 2.19 -17.51 9.25
C ALA A 110 1.37 -16.30 9.72
N LEU A 111 1.32 -15.22 8.94
CA LEU A 111 0.52 -14.02 9.26
C LEU A 111 -0.99 -14.30 9.26
N ARG A 112 -1.45 -15.36 8.61
CA ARG A 112 -2.86 -15.78 8.63
C ARG A 112 -3.25 -16.56 9.88
N LEU A 113 -2.26 -17.04 10.63
CA LEU A 113 -2.46 -17.97 11.76
C LEU A 113 -2.37 -17.27 13.11
N VAL A 114 -2.09 -15.97 13.13
CA VAL A 114 -1.93 -15.18 14.35
C VAL A 114 -2.87 -13.97 14.34
N GLU A 115 -3.24 -13.52 15.51
CA GLU A 115 -4.01 -12.29 15.68
C GLU A 115 -3.11 -11.06 15.60
N ASP A 116 -1.92 -11.14 16.21
CA ASP A 116 -0.93 -10.06 16.18
C ASP A 116 0.20 -10.38 15.20
N PRO A 117 0.30 -9.63 14.08
CA PRO A 117 1.38 -9.81 13.10
C PRO A 117 2.79 -9.65 13.69
N ALA A 118 2.95 -8.91 14.79
CA ALA A 118 4.24 -8.71 15.45
C ALA A 118 4.80 -10.00 16.06
N GLU A 119 3.97 -11.01 16.32
CA GLU A 119 4.41 -12.32 16.85
C GLU A 119 5.09 -13.20 15.78
N VAL A 120 4.99 -12.85 14.51
CA VAL A 120 5.53 -13.67 13.42
C VAL A 120 6.98 -13.31 13.15
N ALA A 121 7.85 -14.34 13.16
CA ALA A 121 9.20 -14.21 12.61
C ALA A 121 9.13 -14.16 11.08
N LEU A 122 9.31 -12.97 10.50
CA LEU A 122 9.18 -12.76 9.06
C LEU A 122 10.38 -13.33 8.29
N PRO A 123 10.15 -13.97 7.12
CA PRO A 123 11.22 -14.34 6.21
C PRO A 123 12.03 -13.12 5.75
N ALA A 124 13.29 -13.34 5.36
CA ALA A 124 14.19 -12.28 4.93
C ALA A 124 13.62 -11.40 3.81
N LYS A 125 12.94 -11.99 2.83
CA LYS A 125 12.29 -11.24 1.73
C LYS A 125 11.18 -10.32 2.21
N ALA A 126 10.40 -10.74 3.21
CA ALA A 126 9.36 -9.92 3.80
C ALA A 126 9.97 -8.77 4.62
N GLN A 127 11.01 -9.04 5.39
CA GLN A 127 11.75 -8.00 6.12
C GLN A 127 12.33 -6.96 5.18
N GLN A 128 12.92 -7.39 4.07
CA GLN A 128 13.46 -6.51 3.03
C GLN A 128 12.38 -5.62 2.42
N ALA A 129 11.22 -6.19 2.09
CA ALA A 129 10.10 -5.42 1.56
C ALA A 129 9.62 -4.33 2.53
N LEU A 130 9.50 -4.65 3.82
CA LEU A 130 9.14 -3.67 4.85
C LEU A 130 10.19 -2.56 4.98
N GLU A 131 11.46 -2.90 4.89
CA GLU A 131 12.54 -1.91 4.93
C GLU A 131 12.50 -0.98 3.71
N GLU A 132 12.21 -1.50 2.53
CA GLU A 132 12.02 -0.68 1.32
C GLU A 132 10.83 0.28 1.47
N LEU A 133 9.71 -0.19 2.03
CA LEU A 133 8.57 0.67 2.32
C LEU A 133 8.92 1.81 3.31
N ARG A 134 9.71 1.50 4.34
CA ARG A 134 10.22 2.51 5.29
C ARG A 134 11.07 3.57 4.59
N ARG A 135 11.95 3.14 3.68
CA ARG A 135 12.81 4.06 2.91
C ARG A 135 11.99 5.01 2.04
N LEU A 136 10.95 4.53 1.39
CA LEU A 136 10.06 5.36 0.59
C LEU A 136 9.40 6.46 1.42
N VAL A 137 8.92 6.12 2.61
CA VAL A 137 8.34 7.09 3.55
C VAL A 137 9.37 8.13 4.00
N THR A 138 10.60 7.71 4.26
CA THR A 138 11.67 8.62 4.70
C THR A 138 12.15 9.53 3.56
N ALA A 139 12.25 9.00 2.35
CA ALA A 139 12.66 9.76 1.16
C ALA A 139 11.62 10.83 0.81
N ASP A 140 10.34 10.48 0.86
CA ASP A 140 9.23 11.38 0.56
C ASP A 140 9.15 12.56 1.55
N GLY A 141 9.38 12.30 2.83
CA GLY A 141 9.42 13.35 3.85
C GLY A 141 10.47 14.45 3.61
N ARG A 142 11.42 14.23 2.71
CA ARG A 142 12.43 15.22 2.29
C ARG A 142 12.12 15.92 0.97
N GLY A 143 11.21 15.37 0.15
CA GLY A 143 10.96 15.80 -1.23
C GLY A 143 9.73 16.68 -1.46
N TRP A 144 8.75 16.64 -0.56
CA TRP A 144 7.43 17.27 -0.77
C TRP A 144 7.28 18.70 -0.21
N ARG A 145 8.34 19.30 0.27
CA ARG A 145 8.33 20.70 0.73
C ARG A 145 8.74 21.71 -0.34
N ARG A 146 8.51 21.35 -1.61
CA ARG A 146 8.76 22.31 -2.70
C ARG A 146 7.51 22.58 -3.50
#